data_281ee1ebf781918e4a10f3bcf4569e16
#
_entry.id   281ee1ebf781918e4a10f3bcf4569e16
#
_cell.length_a   1.000
_cell.length_b   1.000
_cell.length_c   1.000
_cell.angle_alpha   90.00
_cell.angle_beta   90.00
_cell.angle_gamma   90.00
#
_symmetry.space_group_name_H-M   'P 1'
#
loop_
_entity.id
_entity.type
_entity.pdbx_description
1 polymer ?
#
loop_
_entity_poly.entity_id
_entity_poly.type
_entity_poly.pdbx_seq_one_letter_code
_entity_poly.pdbx_strand_id
1 'polypeptide(L)'
;MSNYAYLRVSSDSQDVANQKHGIYEYCNKVGLANLCFVEDVITGKKKWHQRKLGQLIEGMRTGDKLIFSEVSRIARSTLQVLEVLEVCMAKGIDVYIAKQNMQLDGSMQAKITATVLGLAAEIEREFISMRTKEALAARKKAGVILGRPKGEAEKLKLDPKREQIERYLGMGLGIRPTAKLIDEAPSTLRDYVKRRNLTRVA
;
A
#
# COMPACT_ATOMS: atom_id res chain seq x y z
N MET A 1 -25.86 0.34 -16.95
CA MET A 1 -25.51 0.08 -15.56
C MET A 1 -24.75 -1.23 -15.51
N SER A 2 -23.52 -1.19 -15.04
CA SER A 2 -22.65 -2.36 -14.96
C SER A 2 -22.33 -2.68 -13.50
N ASN A 3 -22.14 -3.98 -13.18
CA ASN A 3 -21.86 -4.43 -11.84
C ASN A 3 -20.40 -4.90 -11.78
N TYR A 4 -19.54 -4.19 -11.07
CA TYR A 4 -18.12 -4.49 -10.93
C TYR A 4 -17.85 -5.07 -9.55
N ALA A 5 -17.17 -6.19 -9.50
CA ALA A 5 -16.70 -6.82 -8.26
C ALA A 5 -15.18 -6.70 -8.17
N TYR A 6 -14.71 -5.88 -7.21
CA TYR A 6 -13.28 -5.67 -7.01
C TYR A 6 -12.73 -6.65 -5.99
N LEU A 7 -11.64 -7.32 -6.37
CA LEU A 7 -10.92 -8.28 -5.55
C LEU A 7 -9.51 -7.76 -5.28
N ARG A 8 -9.17 -7.60 -4.02
CA ARG A 8 -7.81 -7.31 -3.61
C ARG A 8 -7.10 -8.62 -3.27
N VAL A 9 -6.18 -9.03 -4.12
CA VAL A 9 -5.49 -10.30 -3.98
C VAL A 9 -4.07 -10.12 -3.45
N SER A 10 -3.68 -11.02 -2.55
CA SER A 10 -2.29 -11.34 -2.22
C SER A 10 -1.87 -12.53 -3.09
N SER A 11 -0.68 -13.08 -2.87
CA SER A 11 -0.23 -14.30 -3.58
C SER A 11 -1.03 -15.57 -3.24
N ASP A 12 -2.06 -15.48 -2.41
CA ASP A 12 -2.88 -16.62 -1.97
C ASP A 12 -4.13 -16.77 -2.83
N SER A 13 -4.19 -17.84 -3.61
CA SER A 13 -5.31 -18.17 -4.50
C SER A 13 -6.61 -18.52 -3.75
N GLN A 14 -6.49 -19.04 -2.52
CA GLN A 14 -7.65 -19.43 -1.72
C GLN A 14 -8.42 -18.20 -1.20
N ASP A 15 -7.71 -17.10 -0.88
CA ASP A 15 -8.33 -15.82 -0.51
C ASP A 15 -9.18 -15.26 -1.67
N VAL A 16 -8.73 -15.39 -2.90
CA VAL A 16 -9.49 -14.96 -4.10
C VAL A 16 -10.79 -15.74 -4.25
N ALA A 17 -10.72 -17.07 -4.13
CA ALA A 17 -11.90 -17.94 -4.23
C ALA A 17 -12.95 -17.61 -3.16
N ASN A 18 -12.51 -17.40 -1.91
CA ASN A 18 -13.37 -17.02 -0.81
C ASN A 18 -14.03 -15.65 -1.02
N GLN A 19 -13.29 -14.66 -1.54
CA GLN A 19 -13.84 -13.35 -1.85
C GLN A 19 -14.90 -13.46 -2.97
N LYS A 20 -14.62 -14.21 -4.05
CA LYS A 20 -15.59 -14.43 -5.14
C LYS A 20 -16.85 -15.10 -4.63
N HIS A 21 -16.71 -16.16 -3.83
CA HIS A 21 -17.83 -16.88 -3.26
C HIS A 21 -18.75 -15.97 -2.44
N GLY A 22 -18.19 -15.22 -1.48
CA GLY A 22 -18.97 -14.30 -0.65
C GLY A 22 -19.64 -13.18 -1.45
N ILE A 23 -19.01 -12.68 -2.52
CA ILE A 23 -19.62 -11.70 -3.42
C ILE A 23 -20.77 -12.33 -4.20
N TYR A 24 -20.60 -13.54 -4.77
CA TYR A 24 -21.68 -14.22 -5.50
C TYR A 24 -22.89 -14.50 -4.62
N GLU A 25 -22.67 -15.01 -3.42
CA GLU A 25 -23.75 -15.30 -2.47
C GLU A 25 -24.54 -14.02 -2.14
N TYR A 26 -23.83 -12.93 -1.84
CA TYR A 26 -24.46 -11.64 -1.57
C TYR A 26 -25.24 -11.10 -2.78
N CYS A 27 -24.61 -11.10 -3.95
CA CYS A 27 -25.22 -10.58 -5.18
C CYS A 27 -26.47 -11.35 -5.60
N ASN A 28 -26.45 -12.68 -5.43
CA ASN A 28 -27.64 -13.50 -5.65
C ASN A 28 -28.79 -13.11 -4.71
N LYS A 29 -28.48 -12.82 -3.43
CA LYS A 29 -29.47 -12.40 -2.44
C LYS A 29 -30.09 -11.05 -2.75
N VAL A 30 -29.32 -10.09 -3.28
CA VAL A 30 -29.80 -8.75 -3.60
C VAL A 30 -30.19 -8.55 -5.07
N GLY A 31 -30.19 -9.61 -5.86
CA GLY A 31 -30.63 -9.58 -7.27
C GLY A 31 -29.64 -8.90 -8.22
N LEU A 32 -28.35 -8.91 -7.92
CA LEU A 32 -27.31 -8.37 -8.80
C LEU A 32 -26.72 -9.47 -9.67
N ALA A 33 -26.90 -9.36 -10.98
CA ALA A 33 -26.39 -10.29 -11.98
C ALA A 33 -25.29 -9.65 -12.83
N ASN A 34 -24.65 -10.43 -13.70
CA ASN A 34 -23.64 -9.97 -14.67
C ASN A 34 -22.47 -9.23 -14.03
N LEU A 35 -21.79 -9.89 -13.08
CA LEU A 35 -20.64 -9.33 -12.37
C LEU A 35 -19.37 -9.34 -13.23
N CYS A 36 -18.73 -8.18 -13.37
CA CYS A 36 -17.41 -8.05 -13.96
C CYS A 36 -16.36 -8.02 -12.83
N PHE A 37 -15.55 -9.07 -12.70
CA PHE A 37 -14.51 -9.15 -11.68
C PHE A 37 -13.24 -8.43 -12.09
N VAL A 38 -12.74 -7.56 -11.20
CA VAL A 38 -11.48 -6.85 -11.36
C VAL A 38 -10.53 -7.27 -10.25
N GLU A 39 -9.51 -8.03 -10.61
CA GLU A 39 -8.50 -8.52 -9.68
C GLU A 39 -7.29 -7.56 -9.63
N ASP A 40 -6.95 -7.11 -8.42
CA ASP A 40 -5.83 -6.21 -8.15
C ASP A 40 -4.80 -6.87 -7.24
N VAL A 41 -3.68 -7.29 -7.84
CA VAL A 41 -2.56 -7.90 -7.13
C VAL A 41 -1.73 -6.80 -6.48
N ILE A 42 -1.80 -6.68 -5.14
CA ILE A 42 -1.18 -5.59 -4.42
C ILE A 42 0.12 -6.04 -3.75
N THR A 43 1.22 -5.60 -4.32
CA THR A 43 2.55 -5.64 -3.72
C THR A 43 2.90 -4.24 -3.18
N GLY A 44 2.98 -4.09 -1.83
CA GLY A 44 3.45 -2.85 -1.22
C GLY A 44 2.36 -1.85 -0.78
N LYS A 45 2.79 -0.60 -0.48
CA LYS A 45 1.97 0.47 0.14
C LYS A 45 1.39 1.47 -0.87
N LYS A 46 0.99 1.04 -2.07
CA LYS A 46 0.42 1.95 -3.07
C LYS A 46 -0.93 2.54 -2.59
N LYS A 47 -1.12 3.84 -2.82
CA LYS A 47 -2.41 4.50 -2.60
C LYS A 47 -3.46 3.95 -3.57
N TRP A 48 -4.74 3.98 -3.21
CA TRP A 48 -5.83 3.41 -4.00
C TRP A 48 -5.94 3.99 -5.42
N HIS A 49 -5.68 5.30 -5.61
CA HIS A 49 -5.66 5.94 -6.92
C HIS A 49 -4.64 5.35 -7.91
N GLN A 50 -3.52 4.84 -7.37
CA GLN A 50 -2.44 4.25 -8.16
C GLN A 50 -2.63 2.75 -8.44
N ARG A 51 -3.80 2.22 -8.10
CA ARG A 51 -4.17 0.81 -8.25
C ARG A 51 -5.22 0.66 -9.33
N LYS A 52 -5.50 -0.61 -9.69
CA LYS A 52 -6.62 -0.92 -10.59
C LYS A 52 -7.96 -0.39 -10.06
N LEU A 53 -8.11 -0.25 -8.73
CA LEU A 53 -9.30 0.35 -8.12
C LEU A 53 -9.50 1.79 -8.59
N GLY A 54 -8.45 2.62 -8.61
CA GLY A 54 -8.55 3.99 -9.10
C GLY A 54 -8.97 4.05 -10.56
N GLN A 55 -8.28 3.28 -11.43
CA GLN A 55 -8.61 3.19 -12.85
C GLN A 55 -10.06 2.70 -13.09
N LEU A 56 -10.50 1.71 -12.30
CA LEU A 56 -11.86 1.21 -12.36
C LEU A 56 -12.86 2.32 -12.04
N ILE A 57 -12.70 3.02 -10.90
CA ILE A 57 -13.61 4.09 -10.47
C ILE A 57 -13.60 5.25 -11.49
N GLU A 58 -12.44 5.58 -12.08
CA GLU A 58 -12.36 6.60 -13.13
C GLU A 58 -13.20 6.25 -14.35
N GLY A 59 -13.20 4.98 -14.78
CA GLY A 59 -13.95 4.49 -15.94
C GLY A 59 -15.45 4.25 -15.67
N MET A 60 -15.88 4.19 -14.43
CA MET A 60 -17.29 3.95 -14.06
C MET A 60 -18.17 5.17 -14.27
N ARG A 61 -19.45 4.92 -14.51
CA ARG A 61 -20.51 5.93 -14.77
C ARG A 61 -21.52 5.95 -13.65
N THR A 62 -22.26 7.06 -13.56
CA THR A 62 -23.41 7.17 -12.66
C THR A 62 -24.37 6.00 -12.83
N GLY A 63 -24.77 5.38 -11.72
CA GLY A 63 -25.65 4.22 -11.66
C GLY A 63 -24.91 2.87 -11.80
N ASP A 64 -23.60 2.85 -12.07
CA ASP A 64 -22.82 1.63 -11.98
C ASP A 64 -22.66 1.21 -10.50
N LYS A 65 -22.41 -0.09 -10.29
CA LYS A 65 -22.33 -0.68 -8.96
C LYS A 65 -20.95 -1.27 -8.73
N LEU A 66 -20.37 -0.96 -7.56
CA LEU A 66 -19.07 -1.44 -7.14
C LEU A 66 -19.20 -2.31 -5.89
N ILE A 67 -18.84 -3.58 -6.02
CA ILE A 67 -19.02 -4.60 -5.01
C ILE A 67 -17.65 -5.01 -4.43
N PHE A 68 -17.56 -5.01 -3.10
CA PHE A 68 -16.41 -5.52 -2.34
C PHE A 68 -16.83 -6.68 -1.46
N SER A 69 -15.93 -7.63 -1.21
CA SER A 69 -16.19 -8.72 -0.26
C SER A 69 -16.30 -8.22 1.19
N GLU A 70 -15.42 -7.30 1.59
CA GLU A 70 -15.40 -6.67 2.92
C GLU A 70 -14.68 -5.32 2.87
N VAL A 71 -14.91 -4.45 3.90
CA VAL A 71 -14.30 -3.11 3.99
C VAL A 71 -12.77 -3.16 3.90
N SER A 72 -12.12 -4.15 4.50
CA SER A 72 -10.66 -4.31 4.48
C SER A 72 -10.08 -4.52 3.08
N ARG A 73 -10.91 -4.89 2.10
CA ARG A 73 -10.50 -5.07 0.69
C ARG A 73 -10.50 -3.77 -0.11
N ILE A 74 -11.22 -2.76 0.36
CA ILE A 74 -11.21 -1.42 -0.26
C ILE A 74 -9.82 -0.79 -0.11
N ALA A 75 -9.36 -0.66 1.12
CA ALA A 75 -8.06 -0.06 1.43
C ALA A 75 -7.50 -0.57 2.77
N ARG A 76 -6.23 -0.23 3.06
CA ARG A 76 -5.55 -0.63 4.31
C ARG A 76 -5.74 0.37 5.45
N SER A 77 -6.16 1.57 5.17
CA SER A 77 -6.49 2.57 6.19
C SER A 77 -7.92 3.03 5.99
N THR A 78 -8.59 3.30 7.09
CA THR A 78 -9.98 3.74 7.09
C THR A 78 -10.14 5.08 6.37
N LEU A 79 -9.12 5.96 6.42
CA LEU A 79 -9.13 7.20 5.63
C LEU A 79 -9.24 6.93 4.12
N GLN A 80 -8.43 6.00 3.61
CA GLN A 80 -8.51 5.64 2.19
C GLN A 80 -9.84 4.97 1.83
N VAL A 81 -10.44 4.22 2.76
CA VAL A 81 -11.80 3.66 2.56
C VAL A 81 -12.79 4.80 2.39
N LEU A 82 -12.75 5.80 3.26
CA LEU A 82 -13.63 6.97 3.17
C LEU A 82 -13.44 7.78 1.89
N GLU A 83 -12.17 8.01 1.50
CA GLU A 83 -11.86 8.69 0.23
C GLU A 83 -12.48 7.95 -0.96
N VAL A 84 -12.39 6.62 -0.99
CA VAL A 84 -13.00 5.80 -2.05
C VAL A 84 -14.51 5.93 -2.04
N LEU A 85 -15.14 5.82 -0.86
CA LEU A 85 -16.60 5.93 -0.73
C LEU A 85 -17.09 7.33 -1.13
N GLU A 86 -16.40 8.38 -0.72
CA GLU A 86 -16.71 9.76 -1.08
C GLU A 86 -16.67 9.99 -2.60
N VAL A 87 -15.61 9.51 -3.25
CA VAL A 87 -15.47 9.59 -4.71
C VAL A 87 -16.57 8.81 -5.42
N CYS A 88 -16.89 7.59 -4.96
CA CYS A 88 -17.99 6.81 -5.53
C CYS A 88 -19.33 7.52 -5.40
N MET A 89 -19.63 8.07 -4.21
CA MET A 89 -20.87 8.82 -3.97
C MET A 89 -20.96 10.09 -4.83
N ALA A 90 -19.86 10.84 -4.95
CA ALA A 90 -19.82 12.04 -5.80
C ALA A 90 -20.05 11.72 -7.29
N LYS A 91 -19.65 10.52 -7.75
CA LYS A 91 -19.89 10.04 -9.12
C LYS A 91 -21.24 9.35 -9.29
N GLY A 92 -22.03 9.18 -8.23
CA GLY A 92 -23.28 8.43 -8.28
C GLY A 92 -23.09 6.92 -8.52
N ILE A 93 -22.00 6.36 -7.99
CA ILE A 93 -21.71 4.93 -8.01
C ILE A 93 -22.18 4.32 -6.70
N ASP A 94 -23.03 3.28 -6.78
CA ASP A 94 -23.51 2.57 -5.61
C ASP A 94 -22.44 1.57 -5.14
N VAL A 95 -22.08 1.60 -3.85
CA VAL A 95 -21.09 0.70 -3.27
C VAL A 95 -21.78 -0.35 -2.40
N TYR A 96 -21.41 -1.61 -2.63
CA TYR A 96 -21.92 -2.77 -1.90
C TYR A 96 -20.79 -3.47 -1.17
N ILE A 97 -21.00 -3.87 0.08
CA ILE A 97 -20.02 -4.60 0.90
C ILE A 97 -20.67 -5.89 1.39
N ALA A 98 -20.30 -7.00 0.77
CA ALA A 98 -20.98 -8.28 0.91
C ALA A 98 -21.02 -8.80 2.36
N LYS A 99 -19.86 -8.91 3.00
CA LYS A 99 -19.72 -9.46 4.36
C LYS A 99 -20.48 -8.68 5.43
N GLN A 100 -20.53 -7.35 5.29
CA GLN A 100 -21.25 -6.47 6.21
C GLN A 100 -22.72 -6.28 5.82
N ASN A 101 -23.17 -6.87 4.71
CA ASN A 101 -24.50 -6.68 4.16
C ASN A 101 -24.87 -5.19 4.06
N MET A 102 -23.91 -4.37 3.58
CA MET A 102 -24.06 -2.91 3.49
C MET A 102 -24.21 -2.49 2.05
N GLN A 103 -25.13 -1.54 1.83
CA GLN A 103 -25.30 -0.80 0.59
C GLN A 103 -25.10 0.69 0.88
N LEU A 104 -24.19 1.30 0.16
CA LEU A 104 -23.91 2.74 0.23
C LEU A 104 -24.29 3.34 -1.12
N ASP A 105 -25.52 3.77 -1.19
CA ASP A 105 -26.11 4.54 -2.27
C ASP A 105 -26.11 6.05 -1.94
N GLY A 106 -26.61 6.88 -2.80
CA GLY A 106 -26.71 8.33 -2.55
C GLY A 106 -27.67 8.74 -1.43
N SER A 107 -28.20 7.80 -0.65
CA SER A 107 -29.19 8.07 0.40
C SER A 107 -28.58 8.82 1.60
N MET A 108 -29.44 9.49 2.37
CA MET A 108 -29.05 10.14 3.63
C MET A 108 -28.47 9.13 4.63
N GLN A 109 -29.02 7.92 4.65
CA GLN A 109 -28.57 6.85 5.53
C GLN A 109 -27.14 6.39 5.19
N ALA A 110 -26.81 6.30 3.89
CA ALA A 110 -25.45 6.00 3.43
C ALA A 110 -24.46 7.09 3.83
N LYS A 111 -24.85 8.37 3.73
CA LYS A 111 -24.02 9.51 4.18
C LYS A 111 -23.75 9.46 5.69
N ILE A 112 -24.76 9.18 6.50
CA ILE A 112 -24.63 9.04 7.96
C ILE A 112 -23.68 7.88 8.27
N THR A 113 -23.86 6.72 7.61
CA THR A 113 -23.01 5.55 7.80
C THR A 113 -21.56 5.85 7.44
N ALA A 114 -21.30 6.51 6.31
CA ALA A 114 -19.95 6.91 5.90
C ALA A 114 -19.31 7.88 6.92
N THR A 115 -20.10 8.84 7.45
CA THR A 115 -19.62 9.78 8.48
C THR A 115 -19.26 9.06 9.78
N VAL A 116 -20.09 8.13 10.25
CA VAL A 116 -19.83 7.34 11.47
C VAL A 116 -18.57 6.48 11.29
N LEU A 117 -18.42 5.83 10.14
CA LEU A 117 -17.20 5.08 9.82
C LEU A 117 -15.98 5.99 9.80
N GLY A 118 -16.10 7.22 9.31
CA GLY A 118 -15.06 8.24 9.32
C GLY A 118 -14.58 8.60 10.73
N LEU A 119 -15.51 8.91 11.59
CA LEU A 119 -15.22 9.22 13.01
C LEU A 119 -14.59 8.04 13.72
N ALA A 120 -15.10 6.82 13.52
CA ALA A 120 -14.50 5.61 14.10
C ALA A 120 -13.04 5.42 13.64
N ALA A 121 -12.75 5.76 12.40
CA ALA A 121 -11.41 5.70 11.84
C ALA A 121 -10.45 6.73 12.45
N GLU A 122 -10.92 7.94 12.72
CA GLU A 122 -10.12 8.96 13.40
C GLU A 122 -9.80 8.55 14.82
N ILE A 123 -10.79 8.08 15.56
CA ILE A 123 -10.64 7.57 16.93
C ILE A 123 -9.63 6.42 16.97
N GLU A 124 -9.72 5.46 16.06
CA GLU A 124 -8.77 4.33 15.98
C GLU A 124 -7.33 4.82 15.76
N ARG A 125 -7.15 5.82 14.89
CA ARG A 125 -5.81 6.42 14.65
C ARG A 125 -5.26 7.11 15.89
N GLU A 126 -6.09 7.84 16.60
CA GLU A 126 -5.68 8.51 17.84
C GLU A 126 -5.24 7.48 18.88
N PHE A 127 -6.00 6.39 19.05
CA PHE A 127 -5.61 5.30 19.94
C PHE A 127 -4.29 4.63 19.52
N ILE A 128 -4.08 4.36 18.22
CA ILE A 128 -2.81 3.79 17.74
C ILE A 128 -1.66 4.77 18.00
N SER A 129 -1.87 6.07 17.75
CA SER A 129 -0.88 7.11 18.01
C SER A 129 -0.52 7.19 19.51
N MET A 130 -1.52 7.19 20.39
CA MET A 130 -1.33 7.22 21.85
C MET A 130 -0.54 5.98 22.32
N ARG A 131 -0.96 4.77 21.94
CA ARG A 131 -0.26 3.52 22.28
C ARG A 131 1.18 3.52 21.79
N THR A 132 1.43 4.04 20.60
CA THR A 132 2.78 4.14 20.03
C THR A 132 3.64 5.11 20.84
N LYS A 133 3.11 6.30 21.20
CA LYS A 133 3.79 7.27 22.03
C LYS A 133 4.12 6.71 23.42
N GLU A 134 3.18 6.04 24.05
CA GLU A 134 3.36 5.40 25.35
C GLU A 134 4.43 4.30 25.30
N ALA A 135 4.37 3.42 24.29
CA ALA A 135 5.37 2.37 24.10
C ALA A 135 6.79 2.94 23.85
N LEU A 136 6.90 4.01 23.06
CA LEU A 136 8.17 4.69 22.82
C LEU A 136 8.68 5.40 24.10
N ALA A 137 7.80 6.01 24.87
CA ALA A 137 8.15 6.64 26.15
C ALA A 137 8.63 5.60 27.18
N ALA A 138 7.96 4.45 27.26
CA ALA A 138 8.37 3.34 28.13
C ALA A 138 9.76 2.81 27.74
N ARG A 139 10.03 2.60 26.45
CA ARG A 139 11.35 2.19 25.96
C ARG A 139 12.43 3.22 26.24
N LYS A 140 12.12 4.51 26.09
CA LYS A 140 13.06 5.59 26.43
C LYS A 140 13.38 5.63 27.92
N LYS A 141 12.39 5.43 28.81
CA LYS A 141 12.59 5.30 30.26
C LYS A 141 13.45 4.07 30.62
N ALA A 142 13.31 2.98 29.88
CA ALA A 142 14.13 1.77 30.03
C ALA A 142 15.57 1.94 29.45
N GLY A 143 15.97 3.13 29.02
CA GLY A 143 17.33 3.41 28.50
C GLY A 143 17.55 2.95 27.06
N VAL A 144 16.52 2.49 26.34
CA VAL A 144 16.66 2.07 24.95
C VAL A 144 16.81 3.30 24.06
N ILE A 145 17.91 3.35 23.30
CA ILE A 145 18.15 4.39 22.30
C ILE A 145 17.21 4.14 21.11
N LEU A 146 16.27 5.06 20.89
CA LEU A 146 15.30 4.99 19.81
C LEU A 146 15.86 5.62 18.54
N GLY A 147 15.52 5.03 17.40
CA GLY A 147 15.92 5.50 16.08
C GLY A 147 17.05 4.67 15.47
N ARG A 148 17.59 5.17 14.35
CA ARG A 148 18.73 4.54 13.70
C ARG A 148 19.97 4.65 14.59
N PRO A 149 20.70 3.55 14.84
CA PRO A 149 21.95 3.59 15.57
C PRO A 149 22.89 4.66 15.00
N LYS A 150 23.49 5.46 15.89
CA LYS A 150 24.51 6.45 15.49
C LYS A 150 25.81 5.69 15.21
N GLY A 151 26.42 5.99 14.10
CA GLY A 151 27.70 5.39 13.69
C GLY A 151 27.67 4.86 12.26
N GLU A 152 28.81 4.41 11.81
CA GLU A 152 28.92 3.77 10.50
C GLU A 152 28.34 2.36 10.56
N ALA A 153 27.62 1.99 9.52
CA ALA A 153 27.10 0.63 9.41
C ALA A 153 28.26 -0.34 9.29
N GLU A 154 28.32 -1.35 10.18
CA GLU A 154 29.33 -2.38 10.18
C GLU A 154 29.39 -3.14 8.84
N LYS A 155 28.23 -3.37 8.24
CA LYS A 155 28.07 -3.96 6.90
C LYS A 155 27.40 -2.97 5.95
N LEU A 156 28.04 -2.72 4.83
CA LEU A 156 27.49 -1.91 3.73
C LEU A 156 27.03 -2.80 2.58
N LYS A 157 26.06 -2.34 1.81
CA LYS A 157 25.48 -3.06 0.66
C LYS A 157 26.54 -3.54 -0.35
N LEU A 158 27.59 -2.76 -0.53
CA LEU A 158 28.64 -3.03 -1.52
C LEU A 158 29.85 -3.77 -0.96
N ASP A 159 29.87 -4.14 0.31
CA ASP A 159 30.97 -4.94 0.89
C ASP A 159 31.23 -6.26 0.14
N PRO A 160 30.21 -7.00 -0.34
CA PRO A 160 30.43 -8.20 -1.16
C PRO A 160 31.11 -7.93 -2.51
N LYS A 161 31.01 -6.70 -3.02
CA LYS A 161 31.58 -6.26 -4.31
C LYS A 161 32.89 -5.47 -4.12
N ARG A 162 33.43 -5.43 -2.90
CA ARG A 162 34.58 -4.58 -2.53
C ARG A 162 35.78 -4.83 -3.42
N GLU A 163 36.20 -6.08 -3.60
CA GLU A 163 37.36 -6.45 -4.41
C GLU A 163 37.22 -6.00 -5.86
N GLN A 164 36.03 -6.15 -6.43
CA GLN A 164 35.75 -5.69 -7.80
C GLN A 164 35.84 -4.16 -7.91
N ILE A 165 35.31 -3.45 -6.90
CA ILE A 165 35.37 -1.99 -6.85
C ILE A 165 36.81 -1.51 -6.74
N GLU A 166 37.60 -2.07 -5.83
CA GLU A 166 39.02 -1.72 -5.63
C GLU A 166 39.82 -2.00 -6.91
N ARG A 167 39.59 -3.12 -7.58
CA ARG A 167 40.22 -3.46 -8.85
C ARG A 167 39.91 -2.44 -9.95
N TYR A 168 38.64 -2.07 -10.13
CA TYR A 168 38.26 -1.11 -11.19
C TYR A 168 38.77 0.30 -10.89
N LEU A 169 38.75 0.73 -9.64
CA LEU A 169 39.31 2.02 -9.24
C LEU A 169 40.83 2.03 -9.38
N GLY A 170 41.52 0.92 -9.08
CA GLY A 170 42.97 0.73 -9.29
C GLY A 170 43.38 0.75 -10.76
N MET A 171 42.49 0.35 -11.69
CA MET A 171 42.68 0.51 -13.13
C MET A 171 42.44 1.94 -13.64
N GLY A 172 42.21 2.92 -12.75
CA GLY A 172 41.95 4.31 -13.10
C GLY A 172 40.53 4.62 -13.54
N LEU A 173 39.60 3.66 -13.45
CA LEU A 173 38.20 3.88 -13.80
C LEU A 173 37.53 4.86 -12.80
N GLY A 174 36.73 5.78 -13.32
CA GLY A 174 35.95 6.70 -12.49
C GLY A 174 34.72 6.07 -11.85
N ILE A 175 34.10 6.79 -10.89
CA ILE A 175 32.90 6.30 -10.17
C ILE A 175 31.75 5.88 -11.13
N ARG A 176 31.46 6.67 -12.17
CA ARG A 176 30.36 6.35 -13.09
C ARG A 176 30.60 5.07 -13.92
N PRO A 177 31.76 4.88 -14.57
CA PRO A 177 32.06 3.63 -15.27
C PRO A 177 32.06 2.42 -14.34
N THR A 178 32.70 2.54 -13.17
CA THR A 178 32.75 1.46 -12.17
C THR A 178 31.35 1.08 -11.70
N ALA A 179 30.48 2.06 -11.40
CA ALA A 179 29.10 1.81 -10.98
C ALA A 179 28.30 1.06 -12.05
N LYS A 180 28.52 1.39 -13.33
CA LYS A 180 27.89 0.68 -14.46
C LYS A 180 28.37 -0.78 -14.55
N LEU A 181 29.66 -1.05 -14.33
CA LEU A 181 30.24 -2.39 -14.40
C LEU A 181 29.75 -3.31 -13.27
N ILE A 182 29.46 -2.75 -12.09
CA ILE A 182 28.96 -3.52 -10.94
C ILE A 182 27.43 -3.50 -10.81
N ASP A 183 26.73 -2.90 -11.79
CA ASP A 183 25.27 -2.74 -11.81
C ASP A 183 24.71 -2.07 -10.55
N GLU A 184 25.28 -0.89 -10.23
CA GLU A 184 24.85 -0.12 -9.05
C GLU A 184 24.75 1.39 -9.37
N ALA A 185 23.96 2.12 -8.56
CA ALA A 185 23.83 3.56 -8.74
C ALA A 185 25.15 4.29 -8.43
N PRO A 186 25.57 5.28 -9.26
CA PRO A 186 26.81 6.04 -9.02
C PRO A 186 26.86 6.77 -7.67
N SER A 187 25.70 7.20 -7.14
CA SER A 187 25.60 7.79 -5.79
C SER A 187 25.94 6.78 -4.70
N THR A 188 25.39 5.56 -4.80
CA THR A 188 25.65 4.48 -3.85
C THR A 188 27.13 4.10 -3.82
N LEU A 189 27.76 4.00 -4.99
CA LEU A 189 29.19 3.71 -5.09
C LEU A 189 30.03 4.87 -4.53
N ARG A 190 29.68 6.12 -4.81
CA ARG A 190 30.41 7.28 -4.27
C ARG A 190 30.38 7.30 -2.75
N ASP A 191 29.21 7.07 -2.14
CA ASP A 191 29.04 7.00 -0.70
C ASP A 191 29.82 5.83 -0.09
N TYR A 192 29.86 4.69 -0.78
CA TYR A 192 30.62 3.53 -0.37
C TYR A 192 32.13 3.80 -0.36
N VAL A 193 32.68 4.33 -1.46
CA VAL A 193 34.08 4.71 -1.60
C VAL A 193 34.50 5.71 -0.52
N LYS A 194 33.65 6.71 -0.24
CA LYS A 194 33.89 7.68 0.82
C LYS A 194 33.91 7.04 2.23
N ARG A 195 32.94 6.16 2.52
CA ARG A 195 32.83 5.51 3.84
C ARG A 195 33.92 4.49 4.10
N ARG A 196 34.38 3.77 3.08
CA ARG A 196 35.45 2.77 3.20
C ARG A 196 36.84 3.35 2.91
N ASN A 197 36.93 4.69 2.71
CA ASN A 197 38.20 5.40 2.40
C ASN A 197 38.98 4.75 1.23
N LEU A 198 38.23 4.26 0.22
CA LEU A 198 38.85 3.69 -0.98
C LEU A 198 39.42 4.81 -1.85
N THR A 199 40.72 4.96 -1.87
CA THR A 199 41.43 5.95 -2.70
C THR A 199 41.59 5.45 -4.12
N ARG A 200 41.41 6.36 -5.12
CA ARG A 200 41.98 6.16 -6.45
C ARG A 200 43.50 6.03 -6.28
N VAL A 201 44.07 4.90 -6.71
CA VAL A 201 45.47 4.87 -6.99
C VAL A 201 45.69 5.77 -8.21
N ALA A 202 46.49 6.84 -8.04
CA ALA A 202 46.79 7.80 -9.08
C ALA A 202 47.51 7.18 -10.26
#